data_487f751ce557a8b05e530bb3f24e2efb
#
_entry.id   487f751ce557a8b05e530bb3f24e2efb
#
_cell.length_a   1.000
_cell.length_b   1.000
_cell.length_c   1.000
_cell.angle_alpha   90.00
_cell.angle_beta   90.00
_cell.angle_gamma   90.00
#
_symmetry.space_group_name_H-M   'P 1'
#
loop_
_entity.id
_entity.type
_entity.pdbx_description
1 polymer ?
#
loop_
_entity_poly.entity_id
_entity_poly.type
_entity_poly.pdbx_seq_one_letter_code
_entity_poly.pdbx_strand_id
1 'polypeptide(L)'
;MLLEVLAGRNYTVKDSFALLDTNILVYATDAESPFHRRAKEIRDCAERGEMKVCLALQVLTEFYSTVTNLKNRVPLSPKEAKEEVERYLESRNFLKICIRTTTIEKMVELAENHKIKGQNIYDVQLVATMLDNGVKEIYTAND
;
A
#
# COMPACT_ATOMS: atom_id res chain seq x y z
N MET A 1 -11.09 7.61 6.14
CA MET A 1 -11.86 6.63 5.37
C MET A 1 -11.79 5.25 6.02
N LEU A 2 -12.23 4.20 5.36
CA LEU A 2 -12.29 2.86 5.95
C LEU A 2 -10.95 2.40 6.53
N LEU A 3 -9.86 2.58 5.78
CA LEU A 3 -8.52 2.19 6.24
C LEU A 3 -8.10 2.93 7.51
N GLU A 4 -8.37 4.22 7.60
CA GLU A 4 -8.05 5.02 8.78
C GLU A 4 -8.88 4.61 10.00
N VAL A 5 -10.16 4.31 9.80
CA VAL A 5 -11.05 3.83 10.85
C VAL A 5 -10.58 2.49 11.39
N LEU A 6 -10.23 1.56 10.50
CA LEU A 6 -9.79 0.21 10.88
C LEU A 6 -8.42 0.19 11.55
N ALA A 7 -7.50 1.06 11.12
CA ALA A 7 -6.16 1.18 11.68
C ALA A 7 -6.12 1.95 13.00
N GLY A 8 -7.17 2.71 13.31
CA GLY A 8 -7.19 3.65 14.43
C GLY A 8 -6.52 4.97 14.07
N ARG A 9 -6.60 5.95 14.98
CA ARG A 9 -5.98 7.26 14.76
C ARG A 9 -4.47 7.19 14.95
N ASN A 10 -3.77 7.75 14.01
CA ASN A 10 -2.31 7.73 13.94
C ASN A 10 -1.67 8.62 14.99
N TYR A 11 -0.76 8.05 15.75
CA TYR A 11 0.22 8.82 16.51
C TYR A 11 1.55 8.73 15.76
N THR A 12 2.07 9.86 15.33
CA THR A 12 3.36 9.93 14.64
C THR A 12 4.49 9.63 15.63
N VAL A 13 4.99 8.41 15.63
CA VAL A 13 6.25 8.10 16.28
C VAL A 13 7.35 8.21 15.22
N LYS A 14 8.32 9.10 15.43
CA LYS A 14 9.38 9.45 14.45
C LYS A 14 10.18 8.27 13.89
N ASP A 15 10.11 7.09 14.52
CA ASP A 15 10.89 5.90 14.16
C ASP A 15 10.03 4.71 13.71
N SER A 16 8.72 4.89 13.56
CA SER A 16 7.84 3.81 13.13
C SER A 16 7.73 3.74 11.61
N PHE A 17 7.55 2.50 11.10
CA PHE A 17 7.27 2.28 9.68
C PHE A 17 5.83 2.66 9.36
N ALA A 18 5.63 3.27 8.19
CA ALA A 18 4.32 3.53 7.62
C ALA A 18 4.11 2.64 6.39
N LEU A 19 2.92 2.08 6.26
CA LEU A 19 2.53 1.32 5.08
C LEU A 19 2.26 2.29 3.92
N LEU A 20 2.74 1.96 2.74
CA LEU A 20 2.30 2.62 1.50
C LEU A 20 1.14 1.85 0.89
N ASP A 21 0.02 2.54 0.69
CA ASP A 21 -1.12 1.98 -0.03
C ASP A 21 -0.82 1.90 -1.53
N THR A 22 -1.50 1.02 -2.22
CA THR A 22 -1.35 0.81 -3.67
C THR A 22 -1.46 2.10 -4.45
N ASN A 23 -2.40 2.98 -4.10
CA ASN A 23 -2.63 4.22 -4.83
C ASN A 23 -1.42 5.17 -4.80
N ILE A 24 -0.62 5.17 -3.75
CA ILE A 24 0.63 5.95 -3.71
C ILE A 24 1.59 5.48 -4.81
N LEU A 25 1.77 4.17 -4.96
CA LEU A 25 2.63 3.60 -5.99
C LEU A 25 2.10 3.87 -7.40
N VAL A 26 0.79 3.74 -7.58
CA VAL A 26 0.13 4.01 -8.87
C VAL A 26 0.29 5.47 -9.26
N TYR A 27 -0.02 6.41 -8.38
CA TYR A 27 0.09 7.84 -8.67
C TYR A 27 1.54 8.29 -8.84
N ALA A 28 2.48 7.68 -8.14
CA ALA A 28 3.91 7.95 -8.32
C ALA A 28 4.40 7.58 -9.73
N THR A 29 3.71 6.68 -10.41
CA THR A 29 4.03 6.22 -11.76
C THR A 29 3.24 6.98 -12.83
N ASP A 30 2.05 7.49 -12.51
CA ASP A 30 1.15 8.17 -13.44
C ASP A 30 1.35 9.70 -13.41
N ALA A 31 2.15 10.20 -14.35
CA ALA A 31 2.45 11.63 -14.47
C ALA A 31 1.24 12.53 -14.73
N GLU A 32 0.13 11.98 -15.18
CA GLU A 32 -1.11 12.73 -15.45
C GLU A 32 -2.03 12.82 -14.24
N SER A 33 -1.77 12.05 -13.19
CA SER A 33 -2.55 12.10 -11.96
C SER A 33 -2.35 13.43 -11.22
N PRO A 34 -3.43 14.06 -10.70
CA PRO A 34 -3.29 15.24 -9.85
C PRO A 34 -2.53 14.95 -8.56
N PHE A 35 -2.42 13.69 -8.16
CA PHE A 35 -1.67 13.24 -6.97
C PHE A 35 -0.23 12.85 -7.28
N HIS A 36 0.18 12.87 -8.55
CA HIS A 36 1.49 12.38 -8.99
C HIS A 36 2.65 13.01 -8.22
N ARG A 37 2.68 14.33 -8.16
CA ARG A 37 3.77 15.05 -7.51
C ARG A 37 3.97 14.60 -6.06
N ARG A 38 2.89 14.57 -5.29
CA ARG A 38 2.96 14.21 -3.87
C ARG A 38 3.32 12.74 -3.66
N ALA A 39 2.70 11.86 -4.44
CA ALA A 39 2.99 10.43 -4.38
C ALA A 39 4.43 10.12 -4.78
N LYS A 40 4.94 10.79 -5.82
CA LYS A 40 6.32 10.64 -6.26
C LYS A 40 7.31 11.12 -5.20
N GLU A 41 7.04 12.25 -4.54
CA GLU A 41 7.87 12.74 -3.43
C GLU A 41 7.97 11.71 -2.31
N ILE A 42 6.85 11.11 -1.91
CA ILE A 42 6.80 10.08 -0.87
C ILE A 42 7.61 8.85 -1.30
N ARG A 43 7.38 8.35 -2.50
CA ARG A 43 8.11 7.20 -3.04
C ARG A 43 9.61 7.45 -3.08
N ASP A 44 10.03 8.58 -3.60
CA ASP A 44 11.43 8.91 -3.78
C ASP A 44 12.14 9.14 -2.44
N CYS A 45 11.48 9.77 -1.47
CA CYS A 45 11.98 9.89 -0.10
C CYS A 45 12.17 8.51 0.55
N ALA A 46 11.19 7.62 0.38
CA ALA A 46 11.26 6.26 0.89
C ALA A 46 12.41 5.49 0.24
N GLU A 47 12.57 5.61 -1.07
CA GLU A 47 13.64 4.93 -1.83
C GLU A 47 15.04 5.39 -1.40
N ARG A 48 15.18 6.66 -1.05
CA ARG A 48 16.44 7.18 -0.51
C ARG A 48 16.68 6.82 0.97
N GLY A 49 15.73 6.16 1.61
CA GLY A 49 15.83 5.82 3.04
C GLY A 49 15.57 6.98 3.98
N GLU A 50 15.01 8.09 3.50
CA GLU A 50 14.67 9.27 4.30
C GLU A 50 13.36 9.11 5.07
N MET A 51 12.56 8.13 4.69
CA MET A 51 11.31 7.73 5.36
C MET A 51 11.33 6.23 5.60
N LYS A 52 10.85 5.80 6.76
CA LYS A 52 10.68 4.37 7.07
C LYS A 52 9.32 3.92 6.57
N VAL A 53 9.30 3.15 5.52
CA VAL A 53 8.08 2.63 4.90
C VAL A 53 8.11 1.12 4.74
N CYS A 54 6.93 0.54 4.69
CA CYS A 54 6.76 -0.86 4.35
C CYS A 54 5.73 -1.05 3.24
N LEU A 55 5.83 -2.16 2.56
CA LEU A 55 4.91 -2.60 1.52
C LEU A 55 4.37 -3.97 1.89
N ALA A 56 3.05 -4.12 1.87
CA ALA A 56 2.45 -5.44 1.88
C ALA A 56 2.62 -6.08 0.49
N LEU A 57 3.05 -7.33 0.43
CA LEU A 57 3.34 -7.97 -0.87
C LEU A 57 2.12 -8.01 -1.79
N GLN A 58 0.90 -8.15 -1.25
CA GLN A 58 -0.33 -8.10 -2.04
C GLN A 58 -0.54 -6.76 -2.76
N VAL A 59 0.01 -5.67 -2.23
CA VAL A 59 -0.03 -4.34 -2.85
C VAL A 59 0.68 -4.35 -4.21
N LEU A 60 1.75 -5.11 -4.35
CA LEU A 60 2.50 -5.20 -5.62
C LEU A 60 1.69 -5.91 -6.71
N THR A 61 0.89 -6.91 -6.35
CA THR A 61 -0.02 -7.56 -7.29
C THR A 61 -1.11 -6.60 -7.75
N GLU A 62 -1.72 -5.88 -6.83
CA GLU A 62 -2.73 -4.87 -7.13
C GLU A 62 -2.15 -3.72 -7.98
N PHE A 63 -0.96 -3.26 -7.65
CA PHE A 63 -0.21 -2.26 -8.42
C PHE A 63 -0.04 -2.72 -9.87
N TYR A 64 0.47 -3.93 -10.09
CA TYR A 64 0.66 -4.50 -11.43
C TYR A 64 -0.66 -4.50 -12.22
N SER A 65 -1.72 -5.02 -11.60
CA SER A 65 -3.04 -5.07 -12.23
C SER A 65 -3.55 -3.69 -12.63
N THR A 66 -3.34 -2.70 -11.76
CA THR A 66 -3.83 -1.33 -11.98
C THR A 66 -3.05 -0.62 -13.09
N VAL A 67 -1.72 -0.67 -13.08
CA VAL A 67 -0.89 0.07 -14.04
C VAL A 67 -0.89 -0.53 -15.45
N THR A 68 -1.18 -1.83 -15.57
CA THR A 68 -1.28 -2.51 -16.87
C THR A 68 -2.70 -2.54 -17.43
N ASN A 69 -3.68 -2.00 -16.71
CA ASN A 69 -5.07 -2.03 -17.14
C ASN A 69 -5.24 -1.22 -18.42
N LEU A 70 -5.82 -1.86 -19.44
CA LEU A 70 -6.05 -1.25 -20.76
C LEU A 70 -7.04 -0.08 -20.73
N LYS A 71 -7.78 0.09 -19.65
CA LYS A 71 -8.65 1.27 -19.45
C LYS A 71 -7.87 2.54 -19.12
N ASN A 72 -6.61 2.42 -18.73
CA ASN A 72 -5.76 3.58 -18.50
C ASN A 72 -5.45 4.26 -19.82
N ARG A 73 -5.27 5.58 -19.78
CA ARG A 73 -4.90 6.36 -20.96
C ARG A 73 -3.55 5.92 -21.54
N VAL A 74 -2.59 5.68 -20.65
CA VAL A 74 -1.26 5.18 -21.02
C VAL A 74 -0.91 4.01 -20.09
N PRO A 75 -1.41 2.79 -20.40
CA PRO A 75 -1.08 1.63 -19.57
C PRO A 75 0.38 1.23 -19.74
N LEU A 76 0.99 0.77 -18.65
CA LEU A 76 2.32 0.17 -18.73
C LEU A 76 2.26 -1.17 -19.47
N SER A 77 3.30 -1.49 -20.21
CA SER A 77 3.49 -2.84 -20.72
C SER A 77 3.82 -3.81 -19.58
N PRO A 78 3.64 -5.12 -19.78
CA PRO A 78 4.08 -6.10 -18.80
C PRO A 78 5.56 -5.99 -18.42
N LYS A 79 6.40 -5.63 -19.38
CA LYS A 79 7.83 -5.39 -19.15
C LYS A 79 8.07 -4.21 -18.22
N GLU A 80 7.44 -3.08 -18.52
CA GLU A 80 7.56 -1.86 -17.70
C GLU A 80 7.02 -2.08 -16.28
N ALA A 81 5.88 -2.75 -16.16
CA ALA A 81 5.29 -3.09 -14.86
C ALA A 81 6.18 -4.03 -14.05
N LYS A 82 6.81 -5.01 -14.70
CA LYS A 82 7.78 -5.91 -14.06
C LYS A 82 8.97 -5.12 -13.50
N GLU A 83 9.53 -4.22 -14.29
CA GLU A 83 10.66 -3.37 -13.87
C GLU A 83 10.31 -2.53 -12.63
N GLU A 84 9.12 -1.95 -12.61
CA GLU A 84 8.63 -1.18 -11.46
C GLU A 84 8.45 -2.06 -10.20
N VAL A 85 7.87 -3.24 -10.34
CA VAL A 85 7.70 -4.18 -9.21
C VAL A 85 9.05 -4.63 -8.67
N GLU A 86 9.99 -4.99 -9.55
CA GLU A 86 11.34 -5.40 -9.16
C GLU A 86 12.07 -4.29 -8.40
N ARG A 87 11.88 -3.04 -8.78
CA ARG A 87 12.43 -1.88 -8.08
C ARG A 87 12.04 -1.87 -6.60
N TYR A 88 10.77 -2.14 -6.30
CA TYR A 88 10.30 -2.21 -4.91
C TYR A 88 10.81 -3.47 -4.20
N LEU A 89 10.85 -4.61 -4.88
CA LEU A 89 11.31 -5.86 -4.29
C LEU A 89 12.80 -5.83 -3.92
N GLU A 90 13.61 -5.22 -4.76
CA GLU A 90 15.07 -5.20 -4.60
C GLU A 90 15.55 -4.12 -3.61
N SER A 91 14.77 -3.08 -3.42
CA SER A 91 15.15 -1.98 -2.54
C SER A 91 15.08 -2.39 -1.07
N ARG A 92 16.18 -2.21 -0.35
CA ARG A 92 16.26 -2.42 1.10
C ARG A 92 15.48 -1.37 1.90
N ASN A 93 15.16 -0.24 1.29
CA ASN A 93 14.47 0.86 1.93
C ASN A 93 12.96 0.68 1.95
N PHE A 94 12.43 -0.33 1.26
CA PHE A 94 11.04 -0.76 1.37
C PHE A 94 11.00 -2.08 2.14
N LEU A 95 10.60 -2.03 3.41
CA LEU A 95 10.40 -3.24 4.20
C LEU A 95 9.17 -4.00 3.66
N LYS A 96 9.31 -5.29 3.37
CA LYS A 96 8.20 -6.11 2.86
C LYS A 96 7.54 -6.84 4.01
N ILE A 97 6.23 -6.74 4.08
CA ILE A 97 5.39 -7.48 5.02
C ILE A 97 4.43 -8.39 4.27
N CYS A 98 4.07 -9.49 4.86
CA CYS A 98 3.25 -10.50 4.19
C CYS A 98 2.14 -11.05 5.08
N ILE A 99 1.17 -11.69 4.44
CA ILE A 99 0.03 -12.33 5.07
C ILE A 99 0.50 -13.61 5.76
N ARG A 100 0.06 -13.78 7.01
CA ARG A 100 0.25 -14.99 7.81
C ARG A 100 -1.12 -15.53 8.23
N THR A 101 -1.14 -16.71 8.83
CA THR A 101 -2.39 -17.26 9.41
C THR A 101 -3.02 -16.30 10.41
N THR A 102 -2.19 -15.73 11.29
CA THR A 102 -2.62 -14.72 12.28
C THR A 102 -3.21 -13.46 11.62
N THR A 103 -2.73 -13.08 10.44
CA THR A 103 -3.29 -11.97 9.66
C THR A 103 -4.73 -12.25 9.25
N ILE A 104 -5.02 -13.46 8.78
CA ILE A 104 -6.37 -13.85 8.37
C ILE A 104 -7.32 -13.90 9.56
N GLU A 105 -6.87 -14.41 10.70
CA GLU A 105 -7.64 -14.38 11.95
C GLU A 105 -8.02 -12.94 12.33
N LYS A 106 -7.06 -12.04 12.28
CA LYS A 106 -7.30 -10.62 12.56
C LYS A 106 -8.23 -9.97 11.54
N MET A 107 -8.08 -10.32 10.28
CA MET A 107 -8.92 -9.81 9.19
C MET A 107 -10.41 -10.14 9.44
N VAL A 108 -10.71 -11.39 9.76
CA VAL A 108 -12.11 -11.80 9.97
C VAL A 108 -12.68 -11.22 11.27
N GLU A 109 -11.86 -11.04 12.30
CA GLU A 109 -12.23 -10.35 13.53
C GLU A 109 -12.60 -8.88 13.26
N LEU A 110 -11.76 -8.16 12.53
CA LEU A 110 -12.02 -6.77 12.14
C LEU A 110 -13.27 -6.67 11.26
N ALA A 111 -13.43 -7.59 10.32
CA ALA A 111 -14.58 -7.62 9.42
C ALA A 111 -15.89 -7.83 10.19
N GLU A 112 -15.90 -8.71 11.18
CA GLU A 112 -17.05 -8.93 12.04
C GLU A 112 -17.36 -7.68 12.86
N ASN A 113 -16.37 -7.12 13.54
CA ASN A 113 -16.53 -5.96 14.41
C ASN A 113 -17.03 -4.72 13.67
N HIS A 114 -16.62 -4.54 12.42
CA HIS A 114 -17.00 -3.38 11.59
C HIS A 114 -18.07 -3.70 10.54
N LYS A 115 -18.64 -4.91 10.57
CA LYS A 115 -19.71 -5.36 9.66
C LYS A 115 -19.33 -5.21 8.17
N ILE A 116 -18.10 -5.57 7.84
CA ILE A 116 -17.56 -5.45 6.47
C ILE A 116 -18.06 -6.62 5.62
N LYS A 117 -18.46 -6.32 4.39
CA LYS A 117 -18.98 -7.29 3.42
C LYS A 117 -18.32 -7.11 2.05
N GLY A 118 -18.29 -8.22 1.30
CA GLY A 118 -17.91 -8.20 -0.11
C GLY A 118 -16.47 -7.70 -0.35
N GLN A 119 -16.29 -6.91 -1.37
CA GLN A 119 -14.97 -6.46 -1.82
C GLN A 119 -14.21 -5.59 -0.81
N ASN A 120 -14.91 -5.00 0.16
CA ASN A 120 -14.26 -4.22 1.20
C ASN A 120 -13.35 -5.07 2.11
N ILE A 121 -13.45 -6.40 2.01
CA ILE A 121 -12.57 -7.31 2.75
C ILE A 121 -11.10 -7.14 2.37
N TYR A 122 -10.80 -6.74 1.13
CA TYR A 122 -9.42 -6.52 0.69
C TYR A 122 -8.74 -5.36 1.42
N ASP A 123 -9.49 -4.29 1.72
CA ASP A 123 -9.00 -3.19 2.54
C ASP A 123 -8.75 -3.65 3.98
N VAL A 124 -9.64 -4.47 4.50
CA VAL A 124 -9.49 -5.07 5.84
C VAL A 124 -8.27 -5.99 5.89
N GLN A 125 -8.02 -6.76 4.83
CA GLN A 125 -6.83 -7.61 4.72
C GLN A 125 -5.55 -6.77 4.79
N LEU A 126 -5.51 -5.66 4.09
CA LEU A 126 -4.35 -4.77 4.10
C LEU A 126 -4.10 -4.21 5.51
N VAL A 127 -5.15 -3.74 6.18
CA VAL A 127 -5.05 -3.24 7.55
C VAL A 127 -4.63 -4.36 8.52
N ALA A 128 -5.20 -5.55 8.39
CA ALA A 128 -4.82 -6.70 9.19
C ALA A 128 -3.35 -7.08 9.00
N THR A 129 -2.86 -7.05 7.77
CA THR A 129 -1.44 -7.31 7.46
C THR A 129 -0.54 -6.27 8.13
N MET A 130 -0.94 -5.01 8.05
CA MET A 130 -0.24 -3.90 8.68
C MET A 130 -0.15 -4.09 10.19
N LEU A 131 -1.28 -4.27 10.85
CA LEU A 131 -1.36 -4.40 12.31
C LEU A 131 -0.68 -5.67 12.82
N ASP A 132 -0.79 -6.78 12.09
CA ASP A 132 -0.14 -8.05 12.44
C ASP A 132 1.39 -7.98 12.35
N ASN A 133 1.92 -6.99 11.65
CA ASN A 133 3.35 -6.70 11.55
C ASN A 133 3.79 -5.49 12.39
N GLY A 134 2.93 -5.01 13.29
CA GLY A 134 3.26 -3.90 14.20
C GLY A 134 3.27 -2.52 13.55
N VAL A 135 2.71 -2.38 12.36
CA VAL A 135 2.61 -1.12 11.62
C VAL A 135 1.29 -0.44 11.95
N LYS A 136 1.32 0.83 12.31
CA LYS A 136 0.13 1.57 12.77
C LYS A 136 -0.22 2.78 11.89
N GLU A 137 0.64 3.11 10.95
CA GLU A 137 0.45 4.26 10.06
C GLU A 137 0.37 3.81 8.60
N ILE A 138 -0.43 4.52 7.83
CA ILE A 138 -0.58 4.29 6.40
C ILE A 138 -0.55 5.62 5.64
N TYR A 139 0.22 5.66 4.56
CA TYR A 139 0.12 6.72 3.56
C TYR A 139 -0.85 6.28 2.46
N THR A 140 -1.88 7.06 2.25
CA THR A 140 -2.88 6.82 1.22
C THR A 140 -3.28 8.14 0.58
N ALA A 141 -3.57 8.12 -0.70
CA ALA A 141 -4.10 9.27 -1.44
C ALA A 141 -5.57 9.01 -1.76
N ASN A 142 -6.42 9.13 -0.77
CA ASN A 142 -7.86 9.03 -0.96
C ASN A 142 -8.47 10.40 -1.24
N ASP A 143 -9.38 10.41 -2.18
CA ASP A 143 -10.20 11.56 -2.53
C ASP A 143 -11.22 11.86 -1.44
#